data_5493977919dc87e9bda7877ac4022a9e
#
_entry.id   5493977919dc87e9bda7877ac4022a9e
#
_cell.length_a   1.000
_cell.length_b   1.000
_cell.length_c   1.000
_cell.angle_alpha   90.00
_cell.angle_beta   90.00
_cell.angle_gamma   90.00
#
_symmetry.space_group_name_H-M   'P 1'
#
loop_
_entity.id
_entity.type
_entity.pdbx_description
1 polymer ?
#
loop_
_entity_poly.entity_id
_entity_poly.type
_entity_poly.pdbx_seq_one_letter_code
_entity_poly.pdbx_strand_id
1 'polypeptide(L)'
;MTVSMKEMLQAGVHFGHQCRYWNPKMEPFIFGSRNKIHIINLEHTVPAMNTALEEITDMASKKKKILFVGTKRAAGKIIKEEAERAGMPYVNHRWLGGMLTNYKTIRGSIKRLKELEQQEVDGTLGRLTKKEALMRTRAKEKLERSIGGIKDMGGLPDALFVVDVDHERIAVTEANNLRIPVIGIVDTNSNPDGINHIIPGNDDAIRAIQLYVGSVADACVEGRGQNGGVESEFIEVDDEAPAEAGEEKTAEAPAEAKAEEVAEEKAEPEVEAAAEVVEEAVVEVEAKVEAKAEPEAAPAAKKAPAAKKAPAKKKAPAAKKAPAKKKAPAKKKAPAKKKAAADSADSE
;
A
#
# COMPACT_ATOMS: atom_id res chain seq x y z
N MET A 1 22.60 -13.31 -4.55
CA MET A 1 22.97 -12.56 -3.33
C MET A 1 22.55 -13.30 -2.06
N THR A 2 23.32 -13.21 -0.94
CA THR A 2 22.98 -13.86 0.33
C THR A 2 23.03 -12.82 1.45
N VAL A 3 22.02 -12.81 2.32
CA VAL A 3 21.95 -11.90 3.47
C VAL A 3 22.55 -12.60 4.69
N SER A 4 23.44 -11.90 5.40
CA SER A 4 24.12 -12.45 6.56
C SER A 4 23.33 -12.20 7.86
N MET A 5 23.49 -13.08 8.84
CA MET A 5 22.88 -12.90 10.18
C MET A 5 23.33 -11.59 10.85
N LYS A 6 24.58 -11.15 10.61
CA LYS A 6 25.12 -9.91 11.16
C LYS A 6 24.39 -8.68 10.63
N GLU A 7 24.10 -8.64 9.35
CA GLU A 7 23.33 -7.55 8.72
C GLU A 7 21.90 -7.50 9.25
N MET A 8 21.23 -8.65 9.37
CA MET A 8 19.91 -8.75 9.98
C MET A 8 19.89 -8.27 11.43
N LEU A 9 20.90 -8.63 12.21
CA LEU A 9 21.01 -8.17 13.58
C LEU A 9 21.19 -6.65 13.66
N GLN A 10 22.03 -6.07 12.80
CA GLN A 10 22.28 -4.63 12.74
C GLN A 10 21.06 -3.84 12.26
N ALA A 11 20.28 -4.40 11.35
CA ALA A 11 19.04 -3.83 10.88
C ALA A 11 17.89 -3.92 11.90
N GLY A 12 18.04 -4.77 12.94
CA GLY A 12 17.03 -4.97 13.98
C GLY A 12 15.89 -5.89 13.57
N VAL A 13 16.14 -6.83 12.67
CA VAL A 13 15.18 -7.84 12.19
C VAL A 13 14.65 -8.73 13.32
N HIS A 14 15.47 -8.98 14.33
CA HIS A 14 15.17 -9.86 15.46
C HIS A 14 14.14 -9.30 16.46
N PHE A 15 13.78 -8.03 16.39
CA PHE A 15 12.76 -7.47 17.25
C PHE A 15 11.37 -7.78 16.68
N GLY A 16 10.51 -8.36 17.50
CA GLY A 16 9.11 -8.57 17.20
C GLY A 16 8.22 -7.59 17.96
N HIS A 17 6.94 -7.87 18.00
CA HIS A 17 5.93 -7.10 18.70
C HIS A 17 5.87 -7.45 20.20
N GLN A 18 5.04 -6.71 20.93
CA GLN A 18 4.81 -6.96 22.36
C GLN A 18 4.19 -8.34 22.58
N CYS A 19 4.61 -9.06 23.64
CA CYS A 19 4.13 -10.39 24.01
C CYS A 19 2.60 -10.48 24.18
N ARG A 20 1.91 -9.34 24.35
CA ARG A 20 0.46 -9.31 24.49
C ARG A 20 -0.29 -9.58 23.17
N TYR A 21 0.33 -9.23 22.03
CA TYR A 21 -0.33 -9.24 20.72
C TYR A 21 0.22 -10.30 19.78
N TRP A 22 0.87 -11.34 20.31
CA TRP A 22 1.48 -12.38 19.50
C TRP A 22 0.46 -13.36 18.89
N ASN A 23 0.83 -13.97 17.78
CA ASN A 23 0.06 -15.06 17.18
C ASN A 23 0.68 -16.42 17.59
N PRO A 24 -0.10 -17.38 18.13
CA PRO A 24 0.40 -18.71 18.49
C PRO A 24 1.06 -19.46 17.33
N LYS A 25 0.64 -19.24 16.09
CA LYS A 25 1.26 -19.89 14.91
C LYS A 25 2.69 -19.44 14.64
N MET A 26 3.10 -18.31 15.22
CA MET A 26 4.47 -17.81 15.13
C MET A 26 5.40 -18.36 16.22
N GLU A 27 4.90 -19.19 17.13
CA GLU A 27 5.69 -19.81 18.21
C GLU A 27 7.00 -20.46 17.73
N PRO A 28 7.03 -21.25 16.64
CA PRO A 28 8.26 -21.88 16.14
C PRO A 28 9.36 -20.89 15.74
N PHE A 29 8.99 -19.65 15.41
CA PHE A 29 9.91 -18.61 14.94
C PHE A 29 10.37 -17.66 16.04
N ILE A 30 9.85 -17.82 17.26
CA ILE A 30 10.17 -16.96 18.40
C ILE A 30 11.30 -17.61 19.22
N PHE A 31 12.41 -16.90 19.36
CA PHE A 31 13.53 -17.33 20.21
C PHE A 31 13.21 -17.16 21.70
N GLY A 32 12.50 -16.10 22.07
CA GLY A 32 12.18 -15.78 23.45
C GLY A 32 11.56 -14.39 23.60
N SER A 33 11.57 -13.88 24.84
CA SER A 33 11.07 -12.53 25.10
C SER A 33 12.00 -11.74 26.02
N ARG A 34 12.19 -10.45 25.75
CA ARG A 34 12.96 -9.52 26.61
C ARG A 34 12.19 -8.21 26.72
N ASN A 35 12.04 -7.71 27.93
CA ASN A 35 11.32 -6.45 28.19
C ASN A 35 9.88 -6.43 27.63
N LYS A 36 9.16 -7.57 27.69
CA LYS A 36 7.81 -7.75 27.14
C LYS A 36 7.71 -7.61 25.59
N ILE A 37 8.83 -7.75 24.90
CA ILE A 37 8.91 -7.80 23.43
C ILE A 37 9.42 -9.18 23.03
N HIS A 38 8.83 -9.80 22.03
CA HIS A 38 9.31 -11.05 21.45
C HIS A 38 10.60 -10.81 20.66
N ILE A 39 11.47 -11.82 20.69
CA ILE A 39 12.70 -11.86 19.90
C ILE A 39 12.52 -12.98 18.89
N ILE A 40 12.66 -12.64 17.61
CA ILE A 40 12.56 -13.57 16.50
C ILE A 40 13.88 -14.31 16.34
N ASN A 41 13.81 -15.61 16.06
CA ASN A 41 14.99 -16.44 15.84
C ASN A 41 15.55 -16.23 14.44
N LEU A 42 16.69 -15.56 14.34
CA LEU A 42 17.38 -15.29 13.08
C LEU A 42 17.93 -16.56 12.40
N GLU A 43 18.10 -17.67 13.12
CA GLU A 43 18.53 -18.94 12.54
C GLU A 43 17.48 -19.50 11.55
N HIS A 44 16.19 -19.15 11.73
CA HIS A 44 15.13 -19.47 10.81
C HIS A 44 14.95 -18.39 9.73
N THR A 45 15.18 -17.11 10.11
CA THR A 45 14.99 -15.98 9.19
C THR A 45 16.01 -15.95 8.05
N VAL A 46 17.30 -16.21 8.36
CA VAL A 46 18.37 -16.17 7.36
C VAL A 46 18.17 -17.19 6.24
N PRO A 47 17.98 -18.49 6.51
CA PRO A 47 17.73 -19.46 5.43
C PRO A 47 16.42 -19.17 4.68
N ALA A 48 15.34 -18.78 5.38
CA ALA A 48 14.07 -18.44 4.74
C ALA A 48 14.21 -17.27 3.76
N MET A 49 14.95 -16.22 4.16
CA MET A 49 15.24 -15.08 3.29
C MET A 49 16.08 -15.48 2.08
N ASN A 50 17.13 -16.26 2.27
CA ASN A 50 18.01 -16.68 1.18
C ASN A 50 17.24 -17.57 0.17
N THR A 51 16.43 -18.52 0.63
CA THR A 51 15.55 -19.31 -0.24
C THR A 51 14.58 -18.44 -1.03
N ALA A 52 13.96 -17.44 -0.38
CA ALA A 52 13.08 -16.51 -1.06
C ALA A 52 13.82 -15.67 -2.12
N LEU A 53 15.05 -15.24 -1.84
CA LEU A 53 15.88 -14.51 -2.81
C LEU A 53 16.26 -15.36 -4.03
N GLU A 54 16.60 -16.64 -3.82
CA GLU A 54 16.88 -17.58 -4.91
C GLU A 54 15.67 -17.75 -5.83
N GLU A 55 14.47 -17.91 -5.28
CA GLU A 55 13.23 -18.01 -6.05
C GLU A 55 12.89 -16.72 -6.79
N ILE A 56 13.08 -15.56 -6.14
CA ILE A 56 12.88 -14.26 -6.77
C ILE A 56 13.84 -14.10 -7.96
N THR A 57 15.11 -14.48 -7.79
CA THR A 57 16.11 -14.43 -8.87
C THR A 57 15.70 -15.34 -10.04
N ASP A 58 15.25 -16.57 -9.76
CA ASP A 58 14.75 -17.49 -10.77
C ASP A 58 13.49 -16.96 -11.49
N MET A 59 12.55 -16.37 -10.75
CA MET A 59 11.38 -15.71 -11.35
C MET A 59 11.78 -14.51 -12.22
N ALA A 60 12.69 -13.67 -11.73
CA ALA A 60 13.16 -12.50 -12.46
C ALA A 60 13.92 -12.89 -13.74
N SER A 61 14.70 -13.99 -13.70
CA SER A 61 15.38 -14.55 -14.89
C SER A 61 14.38 -14.98 -15.97
N LYS A 62 13.22 -15.47 -15.58
CA LYS A 62 12.11 -15.84 -16.47
C LYS A 62 11.24 -14.65 -16.92
N LYS A 63 11.67 -13.41 -16.65
CA LYS A 63 10.94 -12.16 -16.95
C LYS A 63 9.56 -12.06 -16.27
N LYS A 64 9.35 -12.78 -15.18
CA LYS A 64 8.12 -12.72 -14.39
C LYS A 64 8.04 -11.40 -13.62
N LYS A 65 6.81 -10.94 -13.40
CA LYS A 65 6.52 -9.68 -12.70
C LYS A 65 6.24 -9.94 -11.23
N ILE A 66 7.03 -9.35 -10.36
CA ILE A 66 6.88 -9.44 -8.92
C ILE A 66 6.30 -8.12 -8.42
N LEU A 67 5.12 -8.16 -7.81
CA LEU A 67 4.46 -6.98 -7.26
C LEU A 67 4.92 -6.72 -5.83
N PHE A 68 5.54 -5.57 -5.59
CA PHE A 68 5.94 -5.11 -4.27
C PHE A 68 4.76 -4.46 -3.56
N VAL A 69 4.41 -4.95 -2.39
CA VAL A 69 3.26 -4.47 -1.62
C VAL A 69 3.68 -4.08 -0.21
N GLY A 70 3.34 -2.86 0.19
CA GLY A 70 3.52 -2.41 1.55
C GLY A 70 3.02 -0.98 1.72
N THR A 71 1.83 -0.86 2.30
CA THR A 71 1.15 0.41 2.49
C THR A 71 1.47 1.06 3.83
N LYS A 72 2.26 0.38 4.68
CA LYS A 72 2.73 0.90 5.95
C LYS A 72 3.58 2.17 5.74
N ARG A 73 3.36 3.20 6.54
CA ARG A 73 4.05 4.50 6.41
C ARG A 73 5.57 4.39 6.39
N ALA A 74 6.14 3.42 7.13
CA ALA A 74 7.57 3.16 7.17
C ALA A 74 8.10 2.53 5.87
N ALA A 75 7.28 1.70 5.20
CA ALA A 75 7.65 0.93 4.02
C ALA A 75 7.41 1.70 2.70
N GLY A 76 6.36 2.53 2.64
CA GLY A 76 5.85 3.07 1.37
C GLY A 76 6.87 3.84 0.52
N LYS A 77 7.81 4.59 1.15
CA LYS A 77 8.84 5.30 0.41
C LYS A 77 9.92 4.35 -0.12
N ILE A 78 10.37 3.44 0.73
CA ILE A 78 11.41 2.46 0.41
C ILE A 78 10.96 1.55 -0.72
N ILE A 79 9.72 1.04 -0.63
CA ILE A 79 9.13 0.18 -1.67
C ILE A 79 9.09 0.89 -3.02
N LYS A 80 8.69 2.17 -3.05
CA LYS A 80 8.69 2.94 -4.29
C LYS A 80 10.08 3.04 -4.90
N GLU A 81 11.06 3.49 -4.13
CA GLU A 81 12.43 3.71 -4.59
C GLU A 81 13.10 2.42 -5.10
N GLU A 82 12.96 1.33 -4.35
CA GLU A 82 13.58 0.05 -4.69
C GLU A 82 12.86 -0.69 -5.82
N ALA A 83 11.52 -0.63 -5.87
CA ALA A 83 10.77 -1.22 -6.96
C ALA A 83 11.00 -0.48 -8.30
N GLU A 84 11.08 0.87 -8.27
CA GLU A 84 11.46 1.65 -9.45
C GLU A 84 12.90 1.31 -9.91
N ARG A 85 13.85 1.13 -8.96
CA ARG A 85 15.21 0.68 -9.26
C ARG A 85 15.25 -0.71 -9.93
N ALA A 86 14.40 -1.63 -9.46
CA ALA A 86 14.29 -2.98 -10.02
C ALA A 86 13.41 -3.04 -11.28
N GLY A 87 12.71 -1.96 -11.64
CA GLY A 87 11.74 -1.92 -12.74
C GLY A 87 10.54 -2.86 -12.51
N MET A 88 10.15 -3.08 -11.26
CA MET A 88 9.03 -3.92 -10.86
C MET A 88 7.81 -3.07 -10.45
N PRO A 89 6.58 -3.59 -10.64
CA PRO A 89 5.38 -2.90 -10.17
C PRO A 89 5.31 -2.86 -8.66
N TYR A 90 4.65 -1.82 -8.12
CA TYR A 90 4.52 -1.65 -6.67
C TYR A 90 3.20 -1.02 -6.24
N VAL A 91 2.82 -1.27 -4.99
CA VAL A 91 1.71 -0.61 -4.28
C VAL A 91 2.21 -0.12 -2.92
N ASN A 92 2.33 1.20 -2.77
CA ASN A 92 2.97 1.82 -1.61
C ASN A 92 2.04 2.68 -0.75
N HIS A 93 0.76 2.86 -1.14
CA HIS A 93 -0.15 3.72 -0.39
C HIS A 93 -1.33 2.97 0.21
N ARG A 94 -2.20 2.45 -0.61
CA ARG A 94 -3.40 1.75 -0.16
C ARG A 94 -3.76 0.67 -1.16
N TRP A 95 -3.92 -0.54 -0.65
CA TRP A 95 -4.48 -1.62 -1.44
C TRP A 95 -5.96 -1.35 -1.71
N LEU A 96 -6.35 -1.31 -2.96
CA LEU A 96 -7.76 -1.21 -3.36
C LEU A 96 -8.35 -2.62 -3.43
N GLY A 97 -9.46 -2.84 -2.71
CA GLY A 97 -10.13 -4.15 -2.79
C GLY A 97 -10.50 -4.50 -4.23
N GLY A 98 -10.19 -5.73 -4.65
CA GLY A 98 -10.36 -6.16 -6.03
C GLY A 98 -9.22 -5.78 -6.98
N MET A 99 -8.05 -5.38 -6.46
CA MET A 99 -6.92 -4.97 -7.30
C MET A 99 -6.42 -6.10 -8.19
N LEU A 100 -6.46 -7.32 -7.73
CA LEU A 100 -6.11 -8.53 -8.49
C LEU A 100 -7.37 -9.24 -8.99
N THR A 101 -8.33 -9.49 -8.12
CA THR A 101 -9.54 -10.27 -8.43
C THR A 101 -10.49 -9.56 -9.40
N ASN A 102 -10.51 -8.23 -9.40
CA ASN A 102 -11.27 -7.41 -10.35
C ASN A 102 -10.36 -6.52 -11.19
N TYR A 103 -9.31 -7.12 -11.75
CA TYR A 103 -8.29 -6.41 -12.53
C TYR A 103 -8.88 -5.65 -13.74
N LYS A 104 -9.97 -6.16 -14.34
CA LYS A 104 -10.67 -5.47 -15.44
C LYS A 104 -11.09 -4.03 -15.08
N THR A 105 -11.65 -3.83 -13.89
CA THR A 105 -12.03 -2.50 -13.40
C THR A 105 -10.81 -1.63 -13.09
N ILE A 106 -9.76 -2.23 -12.53
CA ILE A 106 -8.49 -1.53 -12.26
C ILE A 106 -7.84 -1.07 -13.57
N ARG A 107 -7.82 -1.92 -14.61
CA ARG A 107 -7.33 -1.56 -15.96
C ARG A 107 -8.09 -0.34 -16.52
N GLY A 108 -9.41 -0.25 -16.32
CA GLY A 108 -10.19 0.94 -16.67
C GLY A 108 -9.73 2.21 -15.92
N SER A 109 -9.39 2.06 -14.62
CA SER A 109 -8.86 3.17 -13.82
C SER A 109 -7.44 3.57 -14.25
N ILE A 110 -6.59 2.61 -14.64
CA ILE A 110 -5.26 2.85 -15.22
C ILE A 110 -5.38 3.60 -16.55
N LYS A 111 -6.30 3.16 -17.44
CA LYS A 111 -6.57 3.86 -18.70
C LYS A 111 -6.99 5.32 -18.42
N ARG A 112 -7.87 5.52 -17.45
CA ARG A 112 -8.28 6.87 -17.05
C ARG A 112 -7.12 7.72 -16.50
N LEU A 113 -6.18 7.13 -15.77
CA LEU A 113 -4.97 7.82 -15.32
C LEU A 113 -4.10 8.25 -16.51
N LYS A 114 -3.80 7.33 -17.43
CA LYS A 114 -3.04 7.62 -18.67
C LYS A 114 -3.70 8.72 -19.50
N GLU A 115 -5.02 8.72 -19.63
CA GLU A 115 -5.77 9.80 -20.32
C GLU A 115 -5.60 11.16 -19.62
N LEU A 116 -5.61 11.22 -18.29
CA LEU A 116 -5.40 12.46 -17.55
C LEU A 116 -3.96 12.96 -17.65
N GLU A 117 -2.98 12.04 -17.65
CA GLU A 117 -1.57 12.37 -17.89
C GLU A 117 -1.38 12.96 -19.29
N GLN A 118 -1.98 12.36 -20.31
CA GLN A 118 -1.93 12.84 -21.69
C GLN A 118 -2.60 14.21 -21.85
N GLN A 119 -3.76 14.44 -21.23
CA GLN A 119 -4.43 15.75 -21.22
C GLN A 119 -3.59 16.86 -20.61
N GLU A 120 -2.72 16.52 -19.67
CA GLU A 120 -1.78 17.48 -19.07
C GLU A 120 -0.64 17.80 -20.05
N VAL A 121 -0.06 16.79 -20.69
CA VAL A 121 1.00 16.95 -21.70
C VAL A 121 0.50 17.73 -22.92
N ASP A 122 -0.70 17.43 -23.41
CA ASP A 122 -1.33 18.09 -24.56
C ASP A 122 -1.75 19.54 -24.26
N GLY A 123 -1.62 20.01 -23.02
CA GLY A 123 -2.01 21.36 -22.62
C GLY A 123 -3.53 21.62 -22.63
N THR A 124 -4.35 20.57 -22.76
CA THR A 124 -5.82 20.69 -22.76
C THR A 124 -6.36 21.23 -21.46
N LEU A 125 -5.63 21.03 -20.33
CA LEU A 125 -5.98 21.62 -19.03
C LEU A 125 -6.00 23.16 -19.06
N GLY A 126 -5.17 23.78 -19.88
CA GLY A 126 -5.12 25.24 -20.04
C GLY A 126 -6.34 25.83 -20.76
N ARG A 127 -7.08 25.00 -21.52
CA ARG A 127 -8.31 25.40 -22.25
C ARG A 127 -9.57 25.30 -21.40
N LEU A 128 -9.46 24.66 -20.21
CA LEU A 128 -10.58 24.45 -19.30
C LEU A 128 -10.72 25.58 -18.30
N THR A 129 -11.87 25.67 -17.66
CA THR A 129 -12.03 26.61 -16.53
C THR A 129 -11.09 26.20 -15.37
N LYS A 130 -10.60 27.18 -14.59
CA LYS A 130 -9.71 26.92 -13.44
C LYS A 130 -10.26 25.88 -12.48
N LYS A 131 -11.57 25.85 -12.28
CA LYS A 131 -12.24 24.86 -11.40
C LYS A 131 -12.14 23.44 -11.98
N GLU A 132 -12.41 23.28 -13.25
CA GLU A 132 -12.35 21.97 -13.94
C GLU A 132 -10.90 21.44 -14.01
N ALA A 133 -9.95 22.31 -14.38
CA ALA A 133 -8.53 21.96 -14.37
C ALA A 133 -8.10 21.44 -13.00
N LEU A 134 -8.41 22.17 -11.92
CA LEU A 134 -8.09 21.75 -10.57
C LEU A 134 -8.77 20.42 -10.17
N MET A 135 -10.01 20.19 -10.58
CA MET A 135 -10.71 18.91 -10.33
C MET A 135 -10.02 17.74 -11.03
N ARG A 136 -9.58 17.91 -12.29
CA ARG A 136 -8.86 16.88 -13.06
C ARG A 136 -7.48 16.61 -12.47
N THR A 137 -6.72 17.65 -12.11
CA THR A 137 -5.42 17.49 -11.42
C THR A 137 -5.55 16.72 -10.12
N ARG A 138 -6.53 17.05 -9.27
CA ARG A 138 -6.80 16.30 -8.03
C ARG A 138 -7.22 14.85 -8.30
N ALA A 139 -7.99 14.61 -9.36
CA ALA A 139 -8.38 13.25 -9.76
C ALA A 139 -7.15 12.44 -10.22
N LYS A 140 -6.25 13.06 -11.04
CA LYS A 140 -4.97 12.47 -11.44
C LYS A 140 -4.13 12.10 -10.22
N GLU A 141 -3.85 13.07 -9.33
CA GLU A 141 -3.06 12.85 -8.12
C GLU A 141 -3.60 11.71 -7.25
N LYS A 142 -4.94 11.63 -7.11
CA LYS A 142 -5.60 10.56 -6.35
C LYS A 142 -5.38 9.19 -6.99
N LEU A 143 -5.52 9.08 -8.31
CA LEU A 143 -5.31 7.85 -9.05
C LEU A 143 -3.82 7.46 -9.05
N GLU A 144 -2.93 8.38 -9.33
CA GLU A 144 -1.48 8.18 -9.33
C GLU A 144 -0.98 7.65 -7.98
N ARG A 145 -1.47 8.22 -6.88
CA ARG A 145 -1.14 7.74 -5.53
C ARG A 145 -1.58 6.30 -5.26
N SER A 146 -2.72 5.87 -5.84
CA SER A 146 -3.29 4.55 -5.55
C SER A 146 -2.81 3.45 -6.51
N ILE A 147 -2.68 3.79 -7.80
CA ILE A 147 -2.43 2.82 -8.88
C ILE A 147 -1.24 3.19 -9.77
N GLY A 148 -0.53 4.30 -9.46
CA GLY A 148 0.60 4.76 -10.26
C GLY A 148 1.70 3.70 -10.42
N GLY A 149 2.00 2.95 -9.36
CA GLY A 149 3.04 1.91 -9.40
C GLY A 149 2.67 0.65 -10.19
N ILE A 150 1.41 0.48 -10.59
CA ILE A 150 0.95 -0.67 -11.39
C ILE A 150 0.53 -0.28 -12.80
N LYS A 151 0.73 0.98 -13.22
CA LYS A 151 0.28 1.49 -14.52
C LYS A 151 0.88 0.75 -15.72
N ASP A 152 2.10 0.22 -15.56
CA ASP A 152 2.86 -0.44 -16.62
C ASP A 152 2.93 -1.97 -16.42
N MET A 153 2.13 -2.50 -15.50
CA MET A 153 2.13 -3.94 -15.20
C MET A 153 1.57 -4.79 -16.34
N GLY A 154 0.61 -4.25 -17.14
CA GLY A 154 0.04 -4.90 -18.33
C GLY A 154 -0.89 -6.09 -18.05
N GLY A 155 -0.73 -6.82 -16.96
CA GLY A 155 -1.51 -8.00 -16.58
C GLY A 155 -1.46 -8.26 -15.09
N LEU A 156 -1.86 -9.46 -14.66
CA LEU A 156 -1.68 -9.91 -13.28
C LEU A 156 -0.20 -10.16 -12.98
N PRO A 157 0.26 -9.95 -11.74
CA PRO A 157 1.61 -10.30 -11.32
C PRO A 157 1.77 -11.82 -11.18
N ASP A 158 3.00 -12.30 -11.36
CA ASP A 158 3.34 -13.72 -11.19
C ASP A 158 3.63 -14.09 -9.74
N ALA A 159 4.05 -13.12 -8.92
CA ALA A 159 4.27 -13.27 -7.48
C ALA A 159 4.04 -11.95 -6.74
N LEU A 160 3.73 -12.04 -5.46
CA LEU A 160 3.64 -10.90 -4.55
C LEU A 160 4.78 -10.95 -3.55
N PHE A 161 5.43 -9.80 -3.32
CA PHE A 161 6.29 -9.58 -2.18
C PHE A 161 5.60 -8.61 -1.22
N VAL A 162 5.29 -9.05 0.00
CA VAL A 162 4.44 -8.31 0.95
C VAL A 162 5.24 -7.96 2.20
N VAL A 163 5.26 -6.69 2.56
CA VAL A 163 5.79 -6.19 3.83
C VAL A 163 4.62 -5.92 4.77
N ASP A 164 4.60 -6.59 5.92
CA ASP A 164 3.51 -6.58 6.91
C ASP A 164 2.23 -7.28 6.40
N VAL A 165 2.20 -8.58 6.57
CA VAL A 165 1.11 -9.46 6.11
C VAL A 165 -0.22 -9.18 6.79
N ASP A 166 -0.23 -8.77 8.07
CA ASP A 166 -1.48 -8.49 8.77
C ASP A 166 -2.14 -7.20 8.26
N HIS A 167 -1.34 -6.19 7.95
CA HIS A 167 -1.81 -4.95 7.34
C HIS A 167 -2.35 -5.18 5.92
N GLU A 168 -1.66 -6.00 5.14
CA GLU A 168 -1.98 -6.29 3.73
C GLU A 168 -2.79 -7.58 3.55
N ARG A 169 -3.55 -7.99 4.56
CA ARG A 169 -4.34 -9.24 4.54
C ARG A 169 -5.29 -9.36 3.36
N ILE A 170 -5.80 -8.24 2.84
CA ILE A 170 -6.67 -8.22 1.66
C ILE A 170 -5.88 -8.64 0.42
N ALA A 171 -4.65 -8.11 0.25
CA ALA A 171 -3.77 -8.46 -0.87
C ALA A 171 -3.42 -9.95 -0.87
N VAL A 172 -3.06 -10.49 0.29
CA VAL A 172 -2.75 -11.91 0.47
C VAL A 172 -3.97 -12.78 0.15
N THR A 173 -5.17 -12.40 0.61
CA THR A 173 -6.40 -13.15 0.31
C THR A 173 -6.71 -13.15 -1.18
N GLU A 174 -6.56 -12.02 -1.86
CA GLU A 174 -6.78 -11.92 -3.31
C GLU A 174 -5.75 -12.74 -4.10
N ALA A 175 -4.48 -12.71 -3.70
CA ALA A 175 -3.43 -13.52 -4.31
C ALA A 175 -3.72 -15.01 -4.19
N ASN A 176 -4.09 -15.47 -3.00
CA ASN A 176 -4.44 -16.87 -2.75
C ASN A 176 -5.65 -17.32 -3.58
N ASN A 177 -6.67 -16.49 -3.73
CA ASN A 177 -7.83 -16.77 -4.58
C ASN A 177 -7.43 -16.98 -6.05
N LEU A 178 -6.41 -16.28 -6.51
CA LEU A 178 -5.87 -16.39 -7.87
C LEU A 178 -4.69 -17.36 -7.98
N ARG A 179 -4.30 -18.03 -6.88
CA ARG A 179 -3.16 -18.94 -6.79
C ARG A 179 -1.82 -18.30 -7.18
N ILE A 180 -1.68 -17.01 -6.89
CA ILE A 180 -0.44 -16.27 -7.07
C ILE A 180 0.43 -16.50 -5.83
N PRO A 181 1.68 -16.95 -5.95
CA PRO A 181 2.56 -17.17 -4.81
C PRO A 181 2.87 -15.87 -4.07
N VAL A 182 2.85 -15.96 -2.74
CA VAL A 182 3.10 -14.83 -1.84
C VAL A 182 4.37 -15.08 -1.04
N ILE A 183 5.29 -14.13 -1.13
CA ILE A 183 6.49 -14.04 -0.30
C ILE A 183 6.22 -12.92 0.71
N GLY A 184 6.21 -13.23 2.00
CA GLY A 184 5.78 -12.26 3.01
C GLY A 184 6.74 -12.14 4.19
N ILE A 185 6.96 -10.89 4.63
CA ILE A 185 7.58 -10.60 5.91
C ILE A 185 6.50 -10.74 6.99
N VAL A 186 6.74 -11.65 7.93
CA VAL A 186 5.78 -12.02 8.98
C VAL A 186 6.37 -11.71 10.34
N ASP A 187 5.78 -10.76 11.06
CA ASP A 187 6.15 -10.47 12.45
C ASP A 187 5.37 -11.37 13.42
N THR A 188 5.71 -11.31 14.69
CA THR A 188 5.16 -12.16 15.76
C THR A 188 3.65 -12.00 16.01
N ASN A 189 3.03 -10.89 15.56
CA ASN A 189 1.59 -10.62 15.65
C ASN A 189 0.81 -11.13 14.44
N SER A 190 1.48 -11.38 13.32
CA SER A 190 0.87 -11.69 12.04
C SER A 190 0.52 -13.18 11.89
N ASN A 191 -0.45 -13.47 11.02
CA ASN A 191 -0.84 -14.85 10.70
C ASN A 191 -0.05 -15.33 9.47
N PRO A 192 0.73 -16.42 9.57
CA PRO A 192 1.50 -16.95 8.44
C PRO A 192 0.66 -17.72 7.41
N ASP A 193 -0.64 -17.92 7.65
CA ASP A 193 -1.48 -18.70 6.73
C ASP A 193 -1.61 -18.03 5.36
N GLY A 194 -1.48 -18.84 4.32
CA GLY A 194 -1.64 -18.38 2.94
C GLY A 194 -0.40 -17.71 2.35
N ILE A 195 0.75 -17.83 3.02
CA ILE A 195 2.04 -17.34 2.53
C ILE A 195 2.86 -18.53 2.09
N ASN A 196 3.41 -18.49 0.88
CA ASN A 196 4.22 -19.56 0.33
C ASN A 196 5.64 -19.54 0.93
N HIS A 197 6.24 -18.35 1.00
CA HIS A 197 7.57 -18.12 1.57
C HIS A 197 7.47 -17.17 2.75
N ILE A 198 7.47 -17.74 3.96
CA ILE A 198 7.40 -17.00 5.21
C ILE A 198 8.80 -16.55 5.59
N ILE A 199 9.00 -15.24 5.71
CA ILE A 199 10.23 -14.64 6.20
C ILE A 199 9.91 -14.04 7.57
N PRO A 200 10.26 -14.73 8.70
CA PRO A 200 10.00 -14.18 10.02
C PRO A 200 10.88 -12.96 10.26
N GLY A 201 10.30 -11.83 10.61
CA GLY A 201 11.10 -10.64 10.82
C GLY A 201 10.30 -9.40 11.18
N ASN A 202 11.00 -8.37 11.64
CA ASN A 202 10.44 -7.10 12.04
C ASN A 202 9.92 -6.30 10.85
N ASP A 203 8.67 -5.92 10.88
CA ASP A 203 7.99 -5.13 9.84
C ASP A 203 7.81 -3.63 10.20
N ASP A 204 8.28 -3.20 11.40
CA ASP A 204 8.18 -1.81 11.87
C ASP A 204 9.47 -1.01 11.65
N ALA A 205 10.63 -1.65 11.78
CA ALA A 205 11.92 -0.98 11.72
C ALA A 205 12.28 -0.59 10.28
N ILE A 206 12.46 0.70 10.02
CA ILE A 206 12.82 1.25 8.70
C ILE A 206 14.08 0.55 8.14
N ARG A 207 15.10 0.28 8.97
CA ARG A 207 16.32 -0.40 8.54
C ARG A 207 16.10 -1.85 8.15
N ALA A 208 15.19 -2.56 8.86
CA ALA A 208 14.84 -3.92 8.52
C ALA A 208 14.07 -3.97 7.20
N ILE A 209 13.08 -3.10 7.02
CA ILE A 209 12.33 -2.97 5.78
C ILE A 209 13.28 -2.64 4.61
N GLN A 210 14.21 -1.71 4.79
CA GLN A 210 15.19 -1.35 3.77
C GLN A 210 16.09 -2.53 3.40
N LEU A 211 16.52 -3.34 4.37
CA LEU A 211 17.29 -4.55 4.11
C LEU A 211 16.50 -5.56 3.26
N TYR A 212 15.25 -5.85 3.63
CA TYR A 212 14.44 -6.82 2.89
C TYR A 212 14.14 -6.35 1.47
N VAL A 213 13.58 -5.14 1.35
CA VAL A 213 13.16 -4.59 0.05
C VAL A 213 14.36 -4.39 -0.87
N GLY A 214 15.50 -3.91 -0.32
CA GLY A 214 16.74 -3.74 -1.06
C GLY A 214 17.29 -5.09 -1.58
N SER A 215 17.38 -6.11 -0.71
CA SER A 215 17.85 -7.44 -1.12
C SER A 215 16.95 -8.09 -2.18
N VAL A 216 15.62 -7.91 -2.07
CA VAL A 216 14.66 -8.40 -3.07
C VAL A 216 14.80 -7.64 -4.40
N ALA A 217 14.99 -6.33 -4.35
CA ALA A 217 15.23 -5.52 -5.54
C ALA A 217 16.54 -5.91 -6.23
N ASP A 218 17.60 -6.15 -5.46
CA ASP A 218 18.90 -6.62 -5.97
C ASP A 218 18.78 -8.00 -6.63
N ALA A 219 18.04 -8.94 -6.03
CA ALA A 219 17.74 -10.24 -6.60
C ALA A 219 16.97 -10.13 -7.93
N CYS A 220 16.03 -9.20 -8.03
CA CYS A 220 15.31 -8.91 -9.26
C CYS A 220 16.24 -8.36 -10.36
N VAL A 221 17.17 -7.46 -10.02
CA VAL A 221 18.15 -6.90 -10.96
C VAL A 221 19.15 -7.97 -11.40
N GLU A 222 19.65 -8.78 -10.47
CA GLU A 222 20.58 -9.89 -10.78
C GLU A 222 19.94 -10.92 -11.70
N GLY A 223 18.70 -11.35 -11.42
CA GLY A 223 17.97 -12.29 -12.25
C GLY A 223 17.73 -11.78 -13.68
N ARG A 224 17.42 -10.49 -13.85
CA ARG A 224 17.31 -9.87 -15.17
C ARG A 224 18.65 -9.74 -15.89
N GLY A 225 19.73 -9.45 -15.17
CA GLY A 225 21.08 -9.33 -15.73
C GLY A 225 21.64 -10.64 -16.25
N GLN A 226 21.27 -11.77 -15.66
CA GLN A 226 21.70 -13.11 -16.10
C GLN A 226 21.21 -13.48 -17.52
N ASN A 227 20.10 -12.91 -17.96
CA ASN A 227 19.52 -13.18 -19.29
C ASN A 227 19.94 -12.18 -20.38
N GLY A 228 20.98 -11.37 -20.16
CA GLY A 228 21.69 -10.54 -21.13
C GLY A 228 20.83 -9.64 -22.00
N GLY A 229 20.89 -8.34 -21.76
CA GLY A 229 20.86 -7.26 -22.72
C GLY A 229 19.97 -7.40 -23.97
N VAL A 230 18.66 -7.52 -23.79
CA VAL A 230 17.71 -7.13 -24.83
C VAL A 230 16.69 -6.25 -24.14
N GLU A 231 16.72 -4.95 -24.45
CA GLU A 231 15.63 -4.05 -24.17
C GLU A 231 14.37 -4.68 -24.75
N SER A 232 13.55 -5.26 -23.90
CA SER A 232 12.25 -5.75 -24.32
C SER A 232 11.31 -4.56 -24.33
N GLU A 233 11.07 -3.98 -25.51
CA GLU A 233 9.86 -3.27 -25.81
C GLU A 233 8.68 -4.07 -25.23
N PHE A 234 7.94 -3.45 -24.34
CA PHE A 234 6.70 -4.01 -23.85
C PHE A 234 5.71 -4.07 -25.02
N ILE A 235 5.61 -5.24 -25.64
CA ILE A 235 4.54 -5.53 -26.58
C ILE A 235 3.26 -5.58 -25.73
N GLU A 236 2.43 -4.54 -25.83
CA GLU A 236 1.06 -4.59 -25.38
C GLU A 236 0.36 -5.67 -26.20
N VAL A 237 0.12 -6.82 -25.62
CA VAL A 237 -0.76 -7.83 -26.21
C VAL A 237 -2.19 -7.32 -25.97
N ASP A 238 -2.74 -6.67 -26.99
CA ASP A 238 -4.16 -6.45 -27.09
C ASP A 238 -4.82 -7.82 -27.23
N ASP A 239 -5.41 -8.32 -26.16
CA ASP A 239 -6.34 -9.45 -26.18
C ASP A 239 -7.67 -8.97 -26.80
N GLU A 240 -7.66 -8.70 -28.10
CA GLU A 240 -8.87 -8.78 -28.89
C GLU A 240 -9.12 -10.25 -29.21
N ALA A 241 -10.15 -10.82 -28.64
CA ALA A 241 -10.62 -12.15 -28.96
C ALA A 241 -10.88 -12.26 -30.46
N PRO A 242 -10.37 -13.30 -31.16
CA PRO A 242 -10.69 -13.49 -32.55
C PRO A 242 -12.16 -13.89 -32.69
N ALA A 243 -12.93 -13.03 -33.38
CA ALA A 243 -14.20 -13.42 -33.93
C ALA A 243 -13.93 -14.44 -35.05
N GLU A 244 -14.43 -15.66 -34.89
CA GLU A 244 -14.36 -16.70 -35.88
C GLU A 244 -15.08 -16.26 -37.17
N ALA A 245 -14.33 -16.16 -38.23
CA ALA A 245 -14.82 -16.10 -39.60
C ALA A 245 -14.85 -17.53 -40.15
N GLY A 246 -16.03 -18.11 -40.19
CA GLY A 246 -16.31 -19.30 -40.97
C GLY A 246 -17.15 -18.90 -42.18
N GLU A 247 -16.52 -18.76 -43.33
CA GLU A 247 -17.23 -18.69 -44.64
C GLU A 247 -17.68 -20.09 -45.03
N GLU A 248 -18.99 -20.23 -45.31
CA GLU A 248 -19.44 -21.17 -46.34
C GLU A 248 -20.65 -20.61 -47.08
N LYS A 249 -20.41 -20.40 -48.37
CA LYS A 249 -21.39 -20.01 -49.37
C LYS A 249 -22.39 -21.11 -49.65
N THR A 250 -23.68 -20.82 -49.71
CA THR A 250 -24.50 -21.26 -50.86
C THR A 250 -25.72 -20.35 -50.99
N ALA A 251 -26.11 -20.14 -52.26
CA ALA A 251 -27.07 -19.23 -52.80
C ALA A 251 -28.53 -19.65 -52.50
N GLU A 252 -29.42 -18.69 -52.41
CA GLU A 252 -30.57 -18.41 -53.29
C GLU A 252 -31.59 -17.52 -52.55
N ALA A 253 -32.01 -16.48 -53.26
CA ALA A 253 -33.06 -15.56 -52.90
C ALA A 253 -34.41 -16.08 -53.48
N PRO A 254 -35.56 -15.34 -53.44
CA PRO A 254 -36.14 -14.40 -52.48
C PRO A 254 -37.62 -14.71 -52.16
N ALA A 255 -38.22 -14.09 -51.15
CA ALA A 255 -39.62 -13.62 -51.21
C ALA A 255 -40.11 -12.97 -49.89
N GLU A 256 -40.54 -11.73 -50.03
CA GLU A 256 -41.73 -11.07 -49.51
C GLU A 256 -42.05 -11.11 -48.00
N ALA A 257 -41.88 -9.95 -47.38
CA ALA A 257 -42.88 -8.92 -47.11
C ALA A 257 -43.92 -9.23 -46.01
N LYS A 258 -43.95 -8.27 -45.09
CA LYS A 258 -45.08 -7.80 -44.26
C LYS A 258 -45.29 -8.34 -42.86
N ALA A 259 -45.53 -7.34 -42.03
CA ALA A 259 -46.28 -7.28 -40.78
C ALA A 259 -45.43 -7.70 -39.53
N GLU A 260 -45.39 -7.02 -38.43
CA GLU A 260 -46.21 -5.92 -37.88
C GLU A 260 -45.45 -5.31 -36.73
N GLU A 261 -45.32 -4.05 -36.69
CA GLU A 261 -45.61 -3.12 -35.62
C GLU A 261 -46.58 -3.70 -34.59
N VAL A 262 -46.20 -3.82 -33.36
CA VAL A 262 -46.91 -3.80 -32.07
C VAL A 262 -46.13 -4.59 -31.02
N ALA A 263 -45.34 -3.89 -30.19
CA ALA A 263 -45.03 -4.26 -28.79
C ALA A 263 -43.99 -3.28 -28.16
N GLU A 264 -44.28 -2.00 -28.29
CA GLU A 264 -43.67 -1.00 -27.40
C GLU A 264 -44.82 -0.39 -26.60
N GLU A 265 -45.14 -0.99 -25.46
CA GLU A 265 -45.90 -0.42 -24.35
C GLU A 265 -46.18 -1.53 -23.30
N LYS A 266 -45.18 -1.74 -22.41
CA LYS A 266 -45.37 -2.25 -21.03
C LYS A 266 -44.04 -2.71 -20.42
N ALA A 267 -43.22 -1.77 -19.96
CA ALA A 267 -42.14 -2.08 -19.04
C ALA A 267 -41.70 -0.83 -18.24
N GLU A 268 -42.63 -0.01 -17.76
CA GLU A 268 -42.31 1.01 -16.77
C GLU A 268 -43.44 1.17 -15.72
N PRO A 269 -43.70 0.17 -14.86
CA PRO A 269 -44.05 0.54 -13.48
C PRO A 269 -43.46 -0.39 -12.38
N GLU A 270 -42.43 -1.21 -12.65
CA GLU A 270 -41.87 -2.06 -11.57
C GLU A 270 -40.63 -1.49 -10.84
N VAL A 271 -40.08 -0.36 -11.29
CA VAL A 271 -38.90 0.23 -10.66
C VAL A 271 -39.26 1.24 -9.56
N GLU A 272 -40.44 1.88 -9.60
CA GLU A 272 -40.91 2.79 -8.55
C GLU A 272 -41.44 2.07 -7.31
N ALA A 273 -42.03 0.90 -7.46
CA ALA A 273 -42.53 0.11 -6.31
C ALA A 273 -41.42 -0.53 -5.45
N ALA A 274 -40.22 -0.70 -6.00
CA ALA A 274 -39.07 -1.23 -5.26
C ALA A 274 -38.32 -0.16 -4.46
N ALA A 275 -38.47 1.11 -4.81
CA ALA A 275 -37.85 2.22 -4.07
C ALA A 275 -38.64 2.59 -2.81
N GLU A 276 -39.98 2.54 -2.84
CA GLU A 276 -40.83 2.84 -1.67
C GLU A 276 -40.71 1.76 -0.58
N VAL A 277 -40.56 0.48 -0.95
CA VAL A 277 -40.42 -0.62 0.05
C VAL A 277 -39.06 -0.55 0.79
N VAL A 278 -38.03 0.02 0.18
CA VAL A 278 -36.73 0.16 0.85
C VAL A 278 -36.71 1.35 1.81
N GLU A 279 -37.48 2.40 1.52
CA GLU A 279 -37.56 3.59 2.39
C GLU A 279 -38.42 3.32 3.65
N GLU A 280 -39.52 2.55 3.52
CA GLU A 280 -40.30 2.12 4.68
C GLU A 280 -39.55 1.14 5.61
N ALA A 281 -38.69 0.28 5.08
CA ALA A 281 -37.87 -0.64 5.86
C ALA A 281 -36.75 0.07 6.66
N VAL A 282 -36.25 1.18 6.17
CA VAL A 282 -35.22 1.97 6.86
C VAL A 282 -35.82 2.76 8.02
N VAL A 283 -37.03 3.30 7.87
CA VAL A 283 -37.73 4.03 8.93
C VAL A 283 -38.16 3.08 10.07
N GLU A 284 -38.52 1.83 9.76
CA GLU A 284 -38.92 0.85 10.81
C GLU A 284 -37.72 0.32 11.62
N VAL A 285 -36.50 0.32 11.03
CA VAL A 285 -35.27 -0.06 11.74
C VAL A 285 -34.79 1.06 12.66
N GLU A 286 -34.89 2.34 12.27
CA GLU A 286 -34.56 3.47 13.15
C GLU A 286 -35.53 3.62 14.35
N ALA A 287 -36.82 3.41 14.13
CA ALA A 287 -37.82 3.43 15.21
C ALA A 287 -37.66 2.26 16.23
N LYS A 288 -37.11 1.11 15.82
CA LYS A 288 -36.80 -0.01 16.72
C LYS A 288 -35.50 0.14 17.51
N VAL A 289 -34.60 0.99 17.07
CA VAL A 289 -33.36 1.29 17.80
C VAL A 289 -33.58 2.32 18.88
N GLU A 290 -34.44 3.31 18.68
CA GLU A 290 -34.79 4.31 19.71
C GLU A 290 -35.70 3.77 20.84
N ALA A 291 -36.53 2.77 20.60
CA ALA A 291 -37.41 2.16 21.60
C ALA A 291 -36.71 1.20 22.59
N LYS A 292 -35.39 0.98 22.47
CA LYS A 292 -34.61 0.07 23.31
C LYS A 292 -33.65 0.75 24.28
N ALA A 293 -33.71 2.06 24.39
CA ALA A 293 -32.85 2.88 25.23
C ALA A 293 -33.63 3.63 26.32
N GLU A 294 -34.54 2.99 27.05
CA GLU A 294 -35.03 3.52 28.33
C GLU A 294 -34.60 2.57 29.45
N PRO A 295 -34.12 3.11 30.59
CA PRO A 295 -33.47 2.34 31.63
C PRO A 295 -34.46 1.81 32.64
N GLU A 296 -34.39 0.51 32.90
CA GLU A 296 -35.13 -0.12 34.01
C GLU A 296 -34.52 0.24 35.37
N ALA A 297 -35.36 0.81 36.21
CA ALA A 297 -35.07 1.32 37.55
C ALA A 297 -34.85 0.18 38.56
N ALA A 298 -34.04 0.50 39.55
CA ALA A 298 -33.60 -0.28 40.69
C ALA A 298 -34.73 -0.88 41.57
N PRO A 299 -34.35 -1.83 42.49
CA PRO A 299 -34.71 -1.60 43.87
C PRO A 299 -33.60 -1.79 44.93
N ALA A 300 -33.59 -0.79 45.80
CA ALA A 300 -33.45 -0.77 47.25
C ALA A 300 -32.33 -1.52 48.00
N ALA A 301 -31.48 -0.68 48.57
CA ALA A 301 -31.11 -0.58 49.98
C ALA A 301 -30.47 -1.75 50.73
N LYS A 302 -29.24 -1.54 51.18
CA LYS A 302 -28.86 -1.69 52.59
C LYS A 302 -27.53 -0.98 52.95
N LYS A 303 -27.66 0.01 53.84
CA LYS A 303 -26.79 0.47 54.94
C LYS A 303 -25.29 0.76 54.67
N ALA A 304 -25.01 2.06 54.81
CA ALA A 304 -23.70 2.63 55.14
C ALA A 304 -23.18 2.21 56.53
N PRO A 305 -21.89 2.34 56.77
CA PRO A 305 -21.49 3.22 57.86
C PRO A 305 -20.37 4.21 57.56
N ALA A 306 -20.62 5.39 58.11
CA ALA A 306 -19.76 6.37 58.75
C ALA A 306 -18.51 6.97 58.03
N ALA A 307 -18.61 8.25 57.93
CA ALA A 307 -17.65 9.28 57.66
C ALA A 307 -16.31 9.19 58.39
N LYS A 308 -15.23 9.47 57.70
CA LYS A 308 -14.06 10.12 58.31
C LYS A 308 -13.56 11.29 57.45
N LYS A 309 -13.47 12.38 58.15
CA LYS A 309 -13.10 13.76 57.90
C LYS A 309 -11.98 14.00 56.90
N ALA A 310 -12.17 14.98 56.03
CA ALA A 310 -11.14 15.65 55.26
C ALA A 310 -10.24 16.54 56.14
N PRO A 311 -8.95 16.70 55.81
CA PRO A 311 -8.18 17.83 56.30
C PRO A 311 -7.94 18.90 55.23
N ALA A 312 -7.88 20.10 55.74
CA ALA A 312 -7.90 21.45 55.24
C ALA A 312 -6.95 21.80 54.09
N LYS A 313 -7.40 22.78 53.27
CA LYS A 313 -6.67 23.62 52.34
C LYS A 313 -5.40 24.21 52.95
N LYS A 314 -4.26 24.05 52.29
CA LYS A 314 -3.09 24.92 52.47
C LYS A 314 -2.92 25.85 51.25
N LYS A 315 -2.71 27.12 51.59
CA LYS A 315 -2.59 28.32 50.76
C LYS A 315 -1.37 28.21 49.79
N ALA A 316 -1.55 28.79 48.61
CA ALA A 316 -0.49 29.07 47.66
C ALA A 316 0.46 30.18 48.18
N PRO A 317 1.73 30.14 47.90
CA PRO A 317 2.62 31.29 48.04
C PRO A 317 2.83 32.01 46.71
N ALA A 318 3.04 33.30 46.86
CA ALA A 318 3.06 34.40 45.90
C ALA A 318 4.12 34.34 44.82
N ALA A 319 3.81 35.02 43.72
CA ALA A 319 4.65 35.34 42.58
C ALA A 319 5.99 35.97 42.94
N LYS A 320 7.09 35.47 42.34
CA LYS A 320 8.35 36.19 42.27
C LYS A 320 8.61 36.67 40.84
N LYS A 321 8.96 37.98 40.79
CA LYS A 321 9.26 38.83 39.66
C LYS A 321 10.33 38.28 38.74
N ALA A 322 10.13 38.51 37.44
CA ALA A 322 11.11 38.32 36.36
C ALA A 322 12.34 39.28 36.48
N PRO A 323 13.54 38.88 36.15
CA PRO A 323 14.62 39.80 35.95
C PRO A 323 14.79 40.21 34.49
N ALA A 324 15.31 41.40 34.30
CA ALA A 324 15.39 42.23 33.13
C ALA A 324 16.29 41.69 31.99
N LYS A 325 15.94 42.10 30.77
CA LYS A 325 16.67 41.99 29.51
C LYS A 325 18.09 42.54 29.63
N LYS A 326 19.13 41.77 29.30
CA LYS A 326 20.46 42.24 28.98
C LYS A 326 20.60 42.40 27.47
N LYS A 327 21.16 43.58 27.12
CA LYS A 327 21.43 44.09 25.76
C LYS A 327 22.50 43.27 25.03
N ALA A 328 22.31 43.10 23.74
CA ALA A 328 23.29 42.55 22.79
C ALA A 328 24.55 43.46 22.64
N PRO A 329 25.75 42.93 22.44
CA PRO A 329 26.89 43.71 22.03
C PRO A 329 27.05 43.75 20.49
N ALA A 330 27.61 44.88 20.05
CA ALA A 330 27.73 45.37 18.70
C ALA A 330 28.67 44.55 17.77
N LYS A 331 28.36 44.62 16.46
CA LYS A 331 29.16 44.20 15.32
C LYS A 331 30.56 44.81 15.32
N LYS A 332 31.57 43.98 15.16
CA LYS A 332 32.93 44.43 14.74
C LYS A 332 33.11 44.19 13.25
N LYS A 333 33.59 45.26 12.58
CA LYS A 333 33.90 45.38 11.15
C LYS A 333 35.07 44.47 10.74
N ALA A 334 34.98 43.97 9.50
CA ALA A 334 36.09 43.35 8.77
C ALA A 334 37.20 44.35 8.37
N PRO A 335 38.43 43.91 8.26
CA PRO A 335 39.46 44.67 7.54
C PRO A 335 39.69 44.17 6.12
N ALA A 336 40.06 45.11 5.29
CA ALA A 336 40.15 45.08 3.85
C ALA A 336 41.37 44.32 3.28
N LYS A 337 41.22 44.01 1.98
CA LYS A 337 42.21 43.49 1.03
C LYS A 337 43.59 44.14 1.09
N LYS A 338 44.64 43.32 0.86
CA LYS A 338 45.85 43.73 0.16
C LYS A 338 46.18 42.77 -0.99
N LYS A 339 46.31 43.35 -2.19
CA LYS A 339 46.90 42.82 -3.41
C LYS A 339 48.43 42.83 -3.32
N ALA A 340 49.10 41.85 -3.87
CA ALA A 340 50.36 41.87 -4.60
C ALA A 340 50.42 40.56 -5.37
N ALA A 341 50.41 40.43 -6.67
CA ALA A 341 51.28 40.88 -7.74
C ALA A 341 52.60 40.09 -7.82
N ALA A 342 52.61 39.31 -8.94
CA ALA A 342 53.75 38.95 -9.81
C ALA A 342 54.91 38.17 -9.17
N ASP A 343 55.45 37.15 -9.75
CA ASP A 343 56.26 37.10 -10.95
C ASP A 343 56.55 35.65 -11.39
N SER A 344 56.49 35.41 -12.59
CA SER A 344 57.22 34.75 -13.65
C SER A 344 58.45 33.87 -13.34
N ALA A 345 58.61 32.96 -14.28
CA ALA A 345 59.80 32.29 -14.81
C ALA A 345 59.98 30.84 -14.34
N ASP A 346 59.91 29.91 -15.23
CA ASP A 346 60.69 29.43 -16.35
C ASP A 346 61.50 28.18 -16.04
N SER A 347 61.48 27.28 -17.02
CA SER A 347 62.45 26.21 -17.38
C SER A 347 62.63 25.03 -16.38
N GLU A 348 62.42 23.85 -16.73
CA GLU A 348 62.95 22.91 -17.74
C GLU A 348 62.06 21.69 -17.83
#